data_4fc5cf1e1287fe1b5c4f1d25c053e988
#
_entry.id   4fc5cf1e1287fe1b5c4f1d25c053e988
#
_cell.length_a   1.000
_cell.length_b   1.000
_cell.length_c   1.000
_cell.angle_alpha   90.00
_cell.angle_beta   90.00
_cell.angle_gamma   90.00
#
_symmetry.space_group_name_H-M   'P 1'
#
loop_
_entity.id
_entity.type
_entity.pdbx_description
1 polymer ?
#
loop_
_entity_poly.entity_id
_entity_poly.type
_entity_poly.pdbx_seq_one_letter_code
_entity_poly.pdbx_strand_id
1 'polypeptide(L)'
;LVALIVGVLGVIPGMPHIAFLSLAAMLGYVSFKLSVAAKEAPASAEEVVPAAAGDGDATWEDVQPVDILSLEVGYKLIQLVDKSNGGDLLMRIKGVRRKFAQEIGFLPPPVHVRDQLDLRPNNYRIGLKGVTVGTGEAYPGMWLAIDPGHADVRLNGMQTRDPAFGLNAYWIQSSEKDMAQAAGYTVVDASTVVATHLHHLMQLYAWRLLGRGEVQQLLDHLAQYSPKLVEEVVPKLVPIPMFQKVLQNLLEESVHIRDLKTIVESLAEHGAKI
;
A
#
# COMPACT_ATOMS: atom_id res chain seq x y z
N LEU A 1 -20.87 -34.39 -1.69
CA LEU A 1 -22.16 -34.66 -2.29
C LEU A 1 -22.03 -35.54 -3.54
N VAL A 2 -21.17 -35.20 -4.51
CA VAL A 2 -20.94 -36.00 -5.77
C VAL A 2 -20.49 -37.42 -5.47
N ALA A 3 -19.52 -37.65 -4.58
CA ALA A 3 -19.03 -38.97 -4.20
C ALA A 3 -20.13 -39.87 -3.63
N LEU A 4 -21.09 -39.31 -2.91
CA LEU A 4 -22.22 -40.03 -2.34
C LEU A 4 -23.21 -40.48 -3.43
N ILE A 5 -23.48 -39.62 -4.42
CA ILE A 5 -24.36 -39.95 -5.56
C ILE A 5 -23.75 -41.07 -6.41
N VAL A 6 -22.44 -41.00 -6.72
CA VAL A 6 -21.74 -42.02 -7.48
C VAL A 6 -21.68 -43.37 -6.72
N GLY A 7 -21.54 -43.31 -5.37
CA GLY A 7 -21.60 -44.50 -4.53
C GLY A 7 -22.95 -45.22 -4.53
N VAL A 8 -24.05 -44.44 -4.47
CA VAL A 8 -25.42 -44.98 -4.56
C VAL A 8 -25.68 -45.64 -5.92
N LEU A 9 -25.22 -45.03 -7.02
CA LEU A 9 -25.33 -45.61 -8.38
C LEU A 9 -24.56 -46.94 -8.51
N GLY A 10 -23.45 -47.11 -7.76
CA GLY A 10 -22.67 -48.34 -7.74
C GLY A 10 -23.36 -49.53 -7.05
N VAL A 11 -24.46 -49.35 -6.35
CA VAL A 11 -25.21 -50.42 -5.64
C VAL A 11 -26.39 -50.97 -6.47
N ILE A 12 -26.74 -50.35 -7.60
CA ILE A 12 -27.88 -50.73 -8.43
C ILE A 12 -27.53 -52.02 -9.25
N PRO A 13 -28.37 -53.08 -9.19
CA PRO A 13 -28.11 -54.33 -9.94
C PRO A 13 -28.10 -54.09 -11.44
N GLY A 14 -27.03 -54.58 -12.13
CA GLY A 14 -26.88 -54.42 -13.58
C GLY A 14 -25.84 -53.35 -14.01
N MET A 15 -25.24 -52.62 -13.08
CA MET A 15 -24.16 -51.66 -13.34
C MET A 15 -22.80 -52.24 -12.98
N PRO A 16 -21.68 -51.77 -13.57
CA PRO A 16 -20.32 -52.23 -13.23
C PRO A 16 -19.91 -51.68 -11.85
N HIS A 17 -20.30 -52.38 -10.78
CA HIS A 17 -20.14 -51.99 -9.38
C HIS A 17 -18.73 -51.58 -9.00
N ILE A 18 -17.70 -52.32 -9.50
CA ILE A 18 -16.31 -52.06 -9.18
C ILE A 18 -15.85 -50.70 -9.71
N ALA A 19 -16.28 -50.28 -10.90
CA ALA A 19 -15.92 -49.00 -11.48
C ALA A 19 -16.53 -47.83 -10.74
N PHE A 20 -17.81 -47.88 -10.34
CA PHE A 20 -18.47 -46.80 -9.62
C PHE A 20 -18.02 -46.70 -8.18
N LEU A 21 -17.79 -47.81 -7.48
CA LEU A 21 -17.30 -47.81 -6.12
C LEU A 21 -15.85 -47.33 -6.03
N SER A 22 -14.98 -47.71 -7.00
CA SER A 22 -13.59 -47.18 -7.04
C SER A 22 -13.54 -45.68 -7.31
N LEU A 23 -14.40 -45.21 -8.21
CA LEU A 23 -14.50 -43.75 -8.51
C LEU A 23 -15.04 -42.99 -7.30
N ALA A 24 -16.05 -43.51 -6.62
CA ALA A 24 -16.60 -42.89 -5.41
C ALA A 24 -15.54 -42.84 -4.28
N ALA A 25 -14.76 -43.89 -4.09
CA ALA A 25 -13.67 -43.93 -3.12
C ALA A 25 -12.56 -42.93 -3.46
N MET A 26 -12.18 -42.82 -4.74
CA MET A 26 -11.18 -41.86 -5.21
C MET A 26 -11.63 -40.43 -5.01
N LEU A 27 -12.88 -40.08 -5.35
CA LEU A 27 -13.44 -38.74 -5.16
C LEU A 27 -13.57 -38.39 -3.67
N GLY A 28 -13.96 -39.36 -2.84
CA GLY A 28 -14.00 -39.22 -1.39
C GLY A 28 -12.63 -38.97 -0.79
N TYR A 29 -11.61 -39.72 -1.22
CA TYR A 29 -10.23 -39.54 -0.77
C TYR A 29 -9.63 -38.18 -1.18
N VAL A 30 -9.85 -37.75 -2.43
CA VAL A 30 -9.40 -36.44 -2.93
C VAL A 30 -10.11 -35.32 -2.15
N SER A 31 -11.41 -35.41 -1.92
CA SER A 31 -12.17 -34.45 -1.12
C SER A 31 -11.67 -34.39 0.33
N PHE A 32 -11.34 -35.52 0.93
CA PHE A 32 -10.77 -35.58 2.28
C PHE A 32 -9.37 -34.95 2.33
N LYS A 33 -8.49 -35.27 1.38
CA LYS A 33 -7.15 -34.67 1.27
C LYS A 33 -7.22 -33.14 1.08
N LEU A 34 -8.13 -32.66 0.23
CA LEU A 34 -8.34 -31.22 0.01
C LEU A 34 -8.88 -30.52 1.26
N SER A 35 -9.77 -31.16 2.01
CA SER A 35 -10.31 -30.59 3.27
C SER A 35 -9.29 -30.58 4.40
N VAL A 36 -8.34 -31.51 4.44
CA VAL A 36 -7.23 -31.51 5.42
C VAL A 36 -6.17 -30.47 5.02
N ALA A 37 -5.83 -30.39 3.72
CA ALA A 37 -4.91 -29.36 3.22
C ALA A 37 -5.45 -27.92 3.38
N ALA A 38 -6.77 -27.74 3.32
CA ALA A 38 -7.42 -26.45 3.57
C ALA A 38 -7.39 -26.03 5.07
N LYS A 39 -7.12 -26.98 5.99
CA LYS A 39 -6.96 -26.66 7.41
C LYS A 39 -5.53 -26.26 7.81
N GLU A 40 -4.54 -26.55 6.96
CA GLU A 40 -3.12 -26.27 7.22
C GLU A 40 -2.57 -25.08 6.42
N ALA A 41 -3.35 -24.48 5.53
CA ALA A 41 -2.94 -23.26 4.82
C ALA A 41 -3.22 -22.04 5.72
N PRO A 42 -2.22 -21.15 5.95
CA PRO A 42 -2.50 -19.90 6.61
C PRO A 42 -3.46 -19.08 5.75
N ALA A 43 -4.50 -18.53 6.40
CA ALA A 43 -5.54 -17.73 5.78
C ALA A 43 -4.93 -16.59 4.96
N SER A 44 -4.97 -16.72 3.64
CA SER A 44 -4.66 -15.66 2.70
C SER A 44 -5.79 -15.60 1.67
N ALA A 45 -6.42 -14.44 1.65
CA ALA A 45 -7.47 -14.00 0.73
C ALA A 45 -8.82 -14.73 0.85
N GLU A 46 -9.64 -14.35 1.82
CA GLU A 46 -11.09 -14.38 1.67
C GLU A 46 -11.50 -13.35 0.61
N GLU A 47 -12.00 -13.85 -0.51
CA GLU A 47 -12.90 -13.09 -1.38
C GLU A 47 -14.07 -12.62 -0.52
N VAL A 48 -14.14 -11.33 -0.24
CA VAL A 48 -15.31 -10.71 0.40
C VAL A 48 -16.44 -10.72 -0.62
N VAL A 49 -17.24 -11.79 -0.61
CA VAL A 49 -18.60 -11.75 -1.15
C VAL A 49 -19.35 -10.71 -0.33
N PRO A 50 -20.02 -9.71 -0.92
CA PRO A 50 -20.86 -8.81 -0.13
C PRO A 50 -21.90 -9.64 0.62
N ALA A 51 -21.78 -9.73 1.93
CA ALA A 51 -22.81 -10.33 2.76
C ALA A 51 -24.11 -9.55 2.51
N ALA A 52 -25.14 -10.27 2.08
CA ALA A 52 -26.49 -9.76 2.07
C ALA A 52 -26.77 -9.14 3.44
N ALA A 53 -27.24 -7.89 3.43
CA ALA A 53 -27.62 -7.18 4.64
C ALA A 53 -28.49 -8.07 5.53
N GLY A 54 -27.92 -8.60 6.59
CA GLY A 54 -28.65 -9.26 7.63
C GLY A 54 -29.48 -8.22 8.38
N ASP A 55 -30.70 -8.58 8.70
CA ASP A 55 -31.73 -7.76 9.39
C ASP A 55 -31.38 -7.59 10.90
N GLY A 56 -30.10 -7.41 11.22
CA GLY A 56 -29.56 -7.19 12.57
C GLY A 56 -29.00 -5.76 12.72
N ASP A 57 -29.19 -5.16 13.90
CA ASP A 57 -28.56 -3.90 14.27
C ASP A 57 -27.04 -3.95 14.06
N ALA A 58 -26.44 -2.82 13.68
CA ALA A 58 -25.00 -2.70 13.49
C ALA A 58 -24.22 -3.08 14.76
N THR A 59 -23.20 -3.91 14.62
CA THR A 59 -22.33 -4.37 15.70
C THR A 59 -20.92 -3.79 15.56
N TRP A 60 -20.11 -3.87 16.62
CA TRP A 60 -18.70 -3.47 16.56
C TRP A 60 -17.88 -4.31 15.58
N GLU A 61 -18.35 -5.50 15.19
CA GLU A 61 -17.72 -6.37 14.20
C GLU A 61 -17.86 -5.84 12.77
N ASP A 62 -18.88 -5.00 12.53
CA ASP A 62 -19.09 -4.32 11.25
C ASP A 62 -18.15 -3.13 11.05
N VAL A 63 -17.50 -2.67 12.13
CA VAL A 63 -16.56 -1.54 12.08
C VAL A 63 -15.16 -2.05 11.71
N GLN A 64 -14.84 -2.02 10.43
CA GLN A 64 -13.50 -2.38 9.98
C GLN A 64 -12.46 -1.32 10.39
N PRO A 65 -11.25 -1.73 10.82
CA PRO A 65 -10.18 -0.79 11.11
C PRO A 65 -9.78 -0.03 9.83
N VAL A 66 -9.61 1.28 9.98
CA VAL A 66 -9.24 2.17 8.86
C VAL A 66 -7.76 2.01 8.53
N ASP A 67 -7.44 1.82 7.25
CA ASP A 67 -6.06 1.80 6.80
C ASP A 67 -5.36 3.14 7.08
N ILE A 68 -4.15 3.07 7.61
CA ILE A 68 -3.36 4.28 7.88
C ILE A 68 -2.96 4.93 6.55
N LEU A 69 -2.59 4.13 5.55
CA LEU A 69 -2.22 4.61 4.22
C LEU A 69 -2.83 3.69 3.16
N SER A 70 -3.69 4.24 2.30
CA SER A 70 -4.36 3.52 1.23
C SER A 70 -4.11 4.15 -0.14
N LEU A 71 -4.07 3.31 -1.16
CA LEU A 71 -4.09 3.69 -2.56
C LEU A 71 -5.27 2.98 -3.23
N GLU A 72 -6.28 3.73 -3.60
CA GLU A 72 -7.44 3.23 -4.32
C GLU A 72 -7.29 3.52 -5.80
N VAL A 73 -7.52 2.53 -6.64
CA VAL A 73 -7.29 2.60 -8.09
C VAL A 73 -8.56 2.27 -8.87
N GLY A 74 -8.82 3.05 -9.92
CA GLY A 74 -9.87 2.74 -10.88
C GLY A 74 -9.52 1.51 -11.73
N TYR A 75 -10.52 0.90 -12.34
CA TYR A 75 -10.40 -0.44 -12.94
C TYR A 75 -9.30 -0.55 -14.02
N LYS A 76 -9.02 0.50 -14.80
CA LYS A 76 -7.94 0.48 -15.79
C LYS A 76 -6.55 0.48 -15.18
N LEU A 77 -6.41 0.94 -13.95
CA LEU A 77 -5.14 0.97 -13.22
C LEU A 77 -4.80 -0.38 -12.58
N ILE A 78 -5.73 -1.32 -12.51
CA ILE A 78 -5.50 -2.67 -11.98
C ILE A 78 -4.33 -3.34 -12.71
N GLN A 79 -4.20 -3.12 -14.03
CA GLN A 79 -3.08 -3.66 -14.80
C GLN A 79 -1.70 -3.16 -14.34
N LEU A 80 -1.60 -2.00 -13.68
CA LEU A 80 -0.35 -1.51 -13.08
C LEU A 80 0.00 -2.27 -11.79
N VAL A 81 -1.00 -2.84 -11.12
CA VAL A 81 -0.88 -3.58 -9.86
C VAL A 81 -0.65 -5.07 -10.12
N ASP A 82 -1.26 -5.60 -11.17
CA ASP A 82 -1.22 -7.02 -11.50
C ASP A 82 0.14 -7.43 -12.09
N LYS A 83 0.89 -8.21 -11.31
CA LYS A 83 2.18 -8.74 -11.74
C LYS A 83 2.10 -9.68 -12.95
N SER A 84 0.97 -10.38 -13.15
CA SER A 84 0.79 -11.31 -14.28
C SER A 84 0.73 -10.55 -15.61
N ASN A 85 0.30 -9.31 -15.58
CA ASN A 85 0.25 -8.38 -16.72
C ASN A 85 1.45 -7.42 -16.80
N GLY A 86 2.55 -7.72 -16.06
CA GLY A 86 3.76 -6.89 -16.07
C GLY A 86 3.66 -5.62 -15.21
N GLY A 87 2.65 -5.51 -14.36
CA GLY A 87 2.48 -4.40 -13.43
C GLY A 87 3.59 -4.32 -12.40
N ASP A 88 4.22 -3.16 -12.27
CA ASP A 88 5.35 -2.90 -11.38
C ASP A 88 5.04 -1.95 -10.22
N LEU A 89 3.80 -1.43 -10.16
CA LEU A 89 3.39 -0.43 -9.17
C LEU A 89 3.64 -0.90 -7.72
N LEU A 90 3.32 -2.16 -7.39
CA LEU A 90 3.57 -2.69 -6.04
C LEU A 90 5.07 -2.73 -5.69
N MET A 91 5.92 -3.00 -6.67
CA MET A 91 7.38 -2.98 -6.47
C MET A 91 7.88 -1.55 -6.25
N ARG A 92 7.35 -0.59 -7.02
CA ARG A 92 7.65 0.85 -6.85
C ARG A 92 7.19 1.36 -5.49
N ILE A 93 6.00 0.98 -5.03
CA ILE A 93 5.50 1.34 -3.68
C ILE A 93 6.46 0.83 -2.58
N LYS A 94 6.98 -0.40 -2.71
CA LYS A 94 8.00 -0.90 -1.78
C LYS A 94 9.28 -0.06 -1.83
N GLY A 95 9.69 0.34 -3.03
CA GLY A 95 10.84 1.25 -3.24
C GLY A 95 10.61 2.61 -2.59
N VAL A 96 9.43 3.20 -2.78
CA VAL A 96 9.01 4.47 -2.17
C VAL A 96 9.07 4.40 -0.64
N ARG A 97 8.53 3.33 -0.03
CA ARG A 97 8.58 3.16 1.43
C ARG A 97 10.02 3.05 1.96
N ARG A 98 10.89 2.34 1.23
CA ARG A 98 12.32 2.24 1.58
C ARG A 98 13.02 3.59 1.49
N LYS A 99 12.79 4.32 0.39
CA LYS A 99 13.33 5.65 0.17
C LYS A 99 12.88 6.62 1.25
N PHE A 100 11.59 6.64 1.58
CA PHE A 100 11.03 7.42 2.66
C PHE A 100 11.72 7.14 4.00
N ALA A 101 11.88 5.85 4.35
CA ALA A 101 12.54 5.46 5.60
C ALA A 101 14.01 5.94 5.66
N GLN A 102 14.72 5.93 4.54
CA GLN A 102 16.10 6.41 4.44
C GLN A 102 16.20 7.94 4.53
N GLU A 103 15.23 8.66 3.99
CA GLU A 103 15.22 10.13 3.97
C GLU A 103 14.71 10.71 5.28
N ILE A 104 13.58 10.23 5.77
CA ILE A 104 12.86 10.79 6.93
C ILE A 104 13.37 10.22 8.26
N GLY A 105 13.72 8.92 8.28
CA GLY A 105 14.31 8.28 9.44
C GLY A 105 13.42 7.31 10.21
N PHE A 106 12.20 7.02 9.73
CA PHE A 106 11.35 5.97 10.30
C PHE A 106 10.65 5.16 9.22
N LEU A 107 10.26 3.92 9.54
CA LEU A 107 9.56 3.04 8.62
C LEU A 107 8.07 3.41 8.57
N PRO A 108 7.56 3.86 7.40
CA PRO A 108 6.14 4.19 7.29
C PRO A 108 5.27 2.93 7.32
N PRO A 109 3.98 3.04 7.72
CA PRO A 109 3.05 1.92 7.67
C PRO A 109 2.91 1.35 6.24
N PRO A 110 2.40 0.10 6.10
CA PRO A 110 2.14 -0.47 4.79
C PRO A 110 1.11 0.35 4.01
N VAL A 111 1.27 0.37 2.68
CA VAL A 111 0.30 0.96 1.76
C VAL A 111 -0.66 -0.13 1.32
N HIS A 112 -1.92 -0.01 1.67
CA HIS A 112 -2.96 -0.93 1.22
C HIS A 112 -3.49 -0.48 -0.13
N VAL A 113 -3.32 -1.32 -1.15
CA VAL A 113 -3.80 -1.04 -2.51
C VAL A 113 -5.11 -1.78 -2.72
N ARG A 114 -6.16 -1.05 -3.12
CA ARG A 114 -7.49 -1.58 -3.36
C ARG A 114 -8.01 -1.08 -4.70
N ASP A 115 -8.77 -1.92 -5.39
CA ASP A 115 -9.59 -1.47 -6.51
C ASP A 115 -10.87 -0.79 -5.98
N GLN A 116 -11.29 0.26 -6.66
CA GLN A 116 -12.48 1.03 -6.30
C GLN A 116 -13.30 1.32 -7.55
N LEU A 117 -14.45 0.65 -7.65
CA LEU A 117 -15.33 0.73 -8.81
C LEU A 117 -16.02 2.10 -8.97
N ASP A 118 -16.15 2.86 -7.86
CA ASP A 118 -16.72 4.20 -7.88
C ASP A 118 -15.76 5.25 -8.50
N LEU A 119 -14.49 4.92 -8.63
CA LEU A 119 -13.51 5.79 -9.29
C LEU A 119 -13.64 5.70 -10.82
N ARG A 120 -13.40 6.82 -11.49
CA ARG A 120 -13.23 6.80 -12.95
C ARG A 120 -12.09 5.86 -13.33
N PRO A 121 -12.15 5.24 -14.53
CA PRO A 121 -11.25 4.15 -14.90
C PRO A 121 -9.75 4.43 -14.74
N ASN A 122 -9.31 5.63 -15.05
CA ASN A 122 -7.90 6.05 -15.00
C ASN A 122 -7.55 6.85 -13.75
N ASN A 123 -8.50 7.02 -12.82
CA ASN A 123 -8.27 7.80 -11.62
C ASN A 123 -7.75 6.92 -10.47
N TYR A 124 -6.99 7.54 -9.58
CA TYR A 124 -6.61 6.97 -8.30
C TYR A 124 -6.79 7.98 -7.19
N ARG A 125 -6.88 7.46 -5.97
CA ARG A 125 -7.04 8.24 -4.74
C ARG A 125 -6.09 7.73 -3.68
N ILE A 126 -5.40 8.63 -3.00
CA ILE A 126 -4.51 8.32 -1.89
C ILE A 126 -5.21 8.76 -0.61
N GLY A 127 -5.37 7.82 0.32
CA GLY A 127 -6.02 8.03 1.60
C GLY A 127 -5.02 7.93 2.76
N LEU A 128 -5.23 8.78 3.76
CA LEU A 128 -4.50 8.77 5.01
C LEU A 128 -5.50 8.73 6.17
N LYS A 129 -5.49 7.63 6.92
CA LYS A 129 -6.43 7.38 8.03
C LYS A 129 -7.90 7.58 7.61
N GLY A 130 -8.25 7.05 6.43
CA GLY A 130 -9.60 7.15 5.85
C GLY A 130 -9.94 8.49 5.19
N VAL A 131 -9.04 9.48 5.24
CA VAL A 131 -9.26 10.78 4.61
C VAL A 131 -8.47 10.86 3.30
N THR A 132 -9.13 11.27 2.21
CA THR A 132 -8.48 11.52 0.94
C THR A 132 -7.52 12.71 1.05
N VAL A 133 -6.23 12.47 0.78
CA VAL A 133 -5.19 13.50 0.81
C VAL A 133 -4.66 13.84 -0.59
N GLY A 134 -4.93 13.00 -1.58
CA GLY A 134 -4.56 13.24 -2.96
C GLY A 134 -5.36 12.43 -3.94
N THR A 135 -5.56 12.98 -5.13
CA THR A 135 -6.20 12.32 -6.27
C THR A 135 -5.40 12.60 -7.53
N GLY A 136 -5.45 11.71 -8.50
CA GLY A 136 -4.78 11.92 -9.76
C GLY A 136 -5.30 11.00 -10.85
N GLU A 137 -4.78 11.19 -12.05
CA GLU A 137 -5.07 10.36 -13.21
C GLU A 137 -3.79 9.75 -13.73
N ALA A 138 -3.85 8.50 -14.13
CA ALA A 138 -2.74 7.81 -14.78
C ALA A 138 -3.26 6.97 -15.95
N TYR A 139 -2.50 6.91 -17.02
CA TYR A 139 -2.89 6.23 -18.25
C TYR A 139 -1.88 5.11 -18.54
N PRO A 140 -2.23 3.86 -18.21
CA PRO A 140 -1.38 2.71 -18.50
C PRO A 140 -1.07 2.62 -20.01
N GLY A 141 0.20 2.35 -20.33
CA GLY A 141 0.67 2.32 -21.73
C GLY A 141 1.03 3.68 -22.33
N MET A 142 0.71 4.80 -21.65
CA MET A 142 1.15 6.15 -22.02
C MET A 142 2.28 6.62 -21.10
N TRP A 143 2.92 7.70 -21.53
CA TRP A 143 4.01 8.36 -20.80
C TRP A 143 3.61 9.79 -20.44
N LEU A 144 3.95 10.21 -19.23
CA LEU A 144 3.77 11.60 -18.79
C LEU A 144 5.04 12.36 -19.06
N ALA A 145 4.97 13.34 -19.97
CA ALA A 145 6.02 14.30 -20.25
C ALA A 145 5.79 15.55 -19.40
N ILE A 146 6.61 15.77 -18.39
CA ILE A 146 6.52 16.86 -17.41
C ILE A 146 7.44 17.98 -17.87
N ASP A 147 6.90 19.20 -18.00
CA ASP A 147 7.66 20.40 -18.34
C ASP A 147 8.38 20.92 -17.09
N PRO A 148 9.71 20.92 -17.04
CA PRO A 148 10.48 21.51 -15.95
C PRO A 148 10.51 23.06 -15.96
N GLY A 149 9.76 23.70 -16.86
CA GLY A 149 9.63 25.16 -16.96
C GLY A 149 10.48 25.82 -18.05
N HIS A 150 11.13 25.04 -18.90
CA HIS A 150 11.96 25.53 -20.00
C HIS A 150 11.88 24.68 -21.27
N ALA A 151 10.78 23.94 -21.44
CA ALA A 151 10.59 23.17 -22.66
C ALA A 151 10.17 24.09 -23.82
N ASP A 152 10.97 24.10 -24.88
CA ASP A 152 10.78 25.00 -26.01
C ASP A 152 9.69 24.56 -27.01
N VAL A 153 9.22 23.32 -26.92
CA VAL A 153 8.33 22.71 -27.89
C VAL A 153 7.06 22.21 -27.24
N ARG A 154 5.91 22.63 -27.71
CA ARG A 154 4.62 22.01 -27.30
C ARG A 154 4.51 20.61 -27.90
N LEU A 155 4.23 19.65 -27.02
CA LEU A 155 4.00 18.27 -27.41
C LEU A 155 2.56 18.05 -27.88
N ASN A 156 2.38 17.10 -28.79
CA ASN A 156 1.08 16.70 -29.31
C ASN A 156 0.51 15.60 -28.41
N GLY A 157 -0.02 15.98 -27.23
CA GLY A 157 -0.50 15.06 -26.23
C GLY A 157 -1.70 15.62 -25.45
N MET A 158 -2.25 14.81 -24.56
CA MET A 158 -3.33 15.24 -23.67
C MET A 158 -2.74 16.09 -22.55
N GLN A 159 -3.04 17.39 -22.60
CA GLN A 159 -2.54 18.35 -21.62
C GLN A 159 -3.11 18.05 -20.24
N THR A 160 -2.26 18.07 -19.24
CA THR A 160 -2.58 17.82 -17.84
C THR A 160 -1.61 18.56 -16.91
N ARG A 161 -1.71 18.31 -15.61
CA ARG A 161 -0.71 18.71 -14.63
C ARG A 161 -0.20 17.48 -13.90
N ASP A 162 1.10 17.47 -13.62
CA ASP A 162 1.70 16.45 -12.77
C ASP A 162 1.04 16.46 -11.37
N PRO A 163 0.52 15.33 -10.89
CA PRO A 163 -0.22 15.29 -9.63
C PRO A 163 0.65 15.51 -8.39
N ALA A 164 1.97 15.27 -8.47
CA ALA A 164 2.89 15.43 -7.35
C ALA A 164 3.27 16.89 -7.12
N PHE A 165 3.66 17.61 -8.17
CA PHE A 165 4.23 18.95 -8.07
C PHE A 165 3.43 20.04 -8.79
N GLY A 166 2.33 19.66 -9.48
CA GLY A 166 1.46 20.59 -10.19
C GLY A 166 2.06 21.21 -11.45
N LEU A 167 3.18 20.67 -11.95
CA LEU A 167 3.84 21.14 -13.15
C LEU A 167 3.01 20.86 -14.40
N ASN A 168 3.16 21.68 -15.44
CA ASN A 168 2.51 21.41 -16.72
C ASN A 168 3.04 20.11 -17.32
N ALA A 169 2.16 19.27 -17.85
CA ALA A 169 2.53 17.97 -18.36
C ALA A 169 1.61 17.54 -19.52
N TYR A 170 2.06 16.57 -20.29
CA TYR A 170 1.32 15.98 -21.42
C TYR A 170 1.39 14.46 -21.34
N TRP A 171 0.23 13.79 -21.42
CA TRP A 171 0.20 12.35 -21.69
C TRP A 171 0.46 12.11 -23.16
N ILE A 172 1.54 11.39 -23.48
CA ILE A 172 2.03 11.12 -24.84
C ILE A 172 2.09 9.62 -25.11
N GLN A 173 2.11 9.26 -26.38
CA GLN A 173 2.32 7.88 -26.81
C GLN A 173 3.79 7.47 -26.67
N SER A 174 4.03 6.16 -26.58
CA SER A 174 5.40 5.62 -26.45
C SER A 174 6.32 6.04 -27.60
N SER A 175 5.78 6.21 -28.79
CA SER A 175 6.53 6.67 -29.99
C SER A 175 7.07 8.10 -29.88
N GLU A 176 6.48 8.93 -29.01
CA GLU A 176 6.86 10.34 -28.83
C GLU A 176 7.84 10.55 -27.68
N LYS A 177 8.16 9.50 -26.93
CA LYS A 177 9.01 9.53 -25.73
C LYS A 177 10.37 10.18 -26.00
N ASP A 178 11.08 9.68 -27.00
CA ASP A 178 12.46 10.13 -27.30
C ASP A 178 12.46 11.59 -27.77
N MET A 179 11.45 11.99 -28.54
CA MET A 179 11.27 13.37 -28.99
C MET A 179 10.98 14.28 -27.79
N ALA A 180 10.12 13.89 -26.88
CA ALA A 180 9.81 14.66 -25.68
C ALA A 180 11.04 14.83 -24.77
N GLN A 181 11.83 13.78 -24.61
CA GLN A 181 13.10 13.85 -23.85
C GLN A 181 14.10 14.79 -24.52
N ALA A 182 14.24 14.71 -25.84
CA ALA A 182 15.11 15.62 -26.62
C ALA A 182 14.66 17.09 -26.53
N ALA A 183 13.35 17.34 -26.36
CA ALA A 183 12.77 18.65 -26.14
C ALA A 183 12.87 19.16 -24.70
N GLY A 184 13.56 18.44 -23.81
CA GLY A 184 13.81 18.86 -22.43
C GLY A 184 12.73 18.44 -21.41
N TYR A 185 11.74 17.62 -21.80
CA TYR A 185 10.74 17.10 -20.87
C TYR A 185 11.29 15.96 -20.02
N THR A 186 10.85 15.89 -18.77
CA THR A 186 11.03 14.69 -17.95
C THR A 186 9.91 13.70 -18.27
N VAL A 187 10.26 12.54 -18.83
CA VAL A 187 9.27 11.56 -19.29
C VAL A 187 9.25 10.34 -18.37
N VAL A 188 8.08 10.06 -17.77
CA VAL A 188 7.88 8.97 -16.80
C VAL A 188 6.65 8.12 -17.18
N ASP A 189 6.67 6.85 -16.78
CA ASP A 189 5.53 5.94 -16.97
C ASP A 189 4.42 6.16 -15.92
N ALA A 190 3.24 5.60 -16.18
CA ALA A 190 2.07 5.75 -15.32
C ALA A 190 2.31 5.25 -13.88
N SER A 191 3.01 4.13 -13.69
CA SER A 191 3.34 3.61 -12.35
C SER A 191 4.25 4.56 -11.58
N THR A 192 5.22 5.18 -12.27
CA THR A 192 6.11 6.19 -11.67
C THR A 192 5.33 7.42 -11.23
N VAL A 193 4.36 7.89 -12.03
CA VAL A 193 3.50 9.03 -11.66
C VAL A 193 2.78 8.76 -10.35
N VAL A 194 2.11 7.62 -10.23
CA VAL A 194 1.39 7.23 -9.01
C VAL A 194 2.35 7.10 -7.82
N ALA A 195 3.49 6.42 -8.02
CA ALA A 195 4.47 6.21 -6.96
C ALA A 195 5.13 7.51 -6.48
N THR A 196 5.41 8.45 -7.40
CA THR A 196 5.99 9.77 -7.06
C THR A 196 4.99 10.61 -6.29
N HIS A 197 3.72 10.64 -6.71
CA HIS A 197 2.68 11.35 -5.99
C HIS A 197 2.47 10.78 -4.57
N LEU A 198 2.43 9.44 -4.45
CA LEU A 198 2.38 8.78 -3.14
C LEU A 198 3.57 9.17 -2.26
N HIS A 199 4.79 9.16 -2.79
CA HIS A 199 6.00 9.56 -2.05
C HIS A 199 5.92 11.00 -1.57
N HIS A 200 5.52 11.93 -2.46
CA HIS A 200 5.36 13.33 -2.12
C HIS A 200 4.34 13.54 -0.98
N LEU A 201 3.18 12.89 -1.05
CA LEU A 201 2.17 12.98 0.01
C LEU A 201 2.64 12.34 1.32
N MET A 202 3.38 11.23 1.25
CA MET A 202 3.97 10.62 2.44
C MET A 202 4.95 11.57 3.14
N GLN A 203 5.76 12.31 2.38
CA GLN A 203 6.67 13.33 2.94
C GLN A 203 5.90 14.51 3.55
N LEU A 204 4.91 15.04 2.82
CA LEU A 204 4.09 16.17 3.27
C LEU A 204 3.32 15.85 4.57
N TYR A 205 2.86 14.62 4.72
CA TYR A 205 2.11 14.16 5.88
C TYR A 205 2.91 13.22 6.79
N ALA A 206 4.25 13.27 6.76
CA ALA A 206 5.11 12.39 7.56
C ALA A 206 4.77 12.42 9.05
N TRP A 207 4.48 13.60 9.59
CA TRP A 207 4.08 13.80 10.98
C TRP A 207 2.77 13.06 11.35
N ARG A 208 1.83 12.89 10.41
CA ARG A 208 0.59 12.13 10.61
C ARG A 208 0.79 10.62 10.52
N LEU A 209 1.84 10.19 9.80
CA LEU A 209 2.21 8.78 9.68
C LEU A 209 2.96 8.26 10.91
N LEU A 210 3.58 9.15 11.69
CA LEU A 210 4.30 8.78 12.90
C LEU A 210 3.33 8.55 14.06
N GLY A 211 2.93 7.32 14.26
CA GLY A 211 2.11 6.88 15.38
C GLY A 211 2.96 6.41 16.57
N ARG A 212 2.27 5.96 17.62
CA ARG A 212 2.93 5.43 18.83
C ARG A 212 3.73 4.16 18.56
N GLY A 213 3.25 3.31 17.65
CA GLY A 213 3.95 2.08 17.25
C GLY A 213 5.27 2.37 16.57
N GLU A 214 5.29 3.32 15.64
CA GLU A 214 6.49 3.76 14.94
C GLU A 214 7.52 4.39 15.89
N VAL A 215 7.03 5.21 16.85
CA VAL A 215 7.90 5.79 17.89
C VAL A 215 8.54 4.71 18.76
N GLN A 216 7.77 3.69 19.16
CA GLN A 216 8.32 2.57 19.93
C GLN A 216 9.40 1.83 19.13
N GLN A 217 9.15 1.53 17.85
CA GLN A 217 10.15 0.89 16.97
C GLN A 217 11.42 1.73 16.81
N LEU A 218 11.29 3.06 16.73
CA LEU A 218 12.42 3.97 16.70
C LEU A 218 13.28 3.89 17.98
N LEU A 219 12.61 3.89 19.15
CA LEU A 219 13.28 3.77 20.44
C LEU A 219 13.96 2.39 20.59
N ASP A 220 13.29 1.31 20.21
CA ASP A 220 13.83 -0.04 20.23
C ASP A 220 15.06 -0.17 19.33
N HIS A 221 15.02 0.47 18.16
CA HIS A 221 16.16 0.52 17.24
C HIS A 221 17.34 1.32 17.82
N LEU A 222 17.08 2.49 18.39
CA LEU A 222 18.11 3.30 19.05
C LEU A 222 18.72 2.59 20.26
N ALA A 223 17.91 1.86 21.02
CA ALA A 223 18.37 1.10 22.18
C ALA A 223 19.37 -0.02 21.83
N GLN A 224 19.39 -0.53 20.60
CA GLN A 224 20.39 -1.50 20.14
C GLN A 224 21.82 -0.93 20.17
N TYR A 225 21.95 0.38 19.95
CA TYR A 225 23.25 1.08 19.87
C TYR A 225 23.53 1.97 21.08
N SER A 226 22.50 2.47 21.75
CA SER A 226 22.59 3.41 22.86
C SER A 226 21.54 3.13 23.94
N PRO A 227 21.57 1.95 24.59
CA PRO A 227 20.51 1.54 25.53
C PRO A 227 20.40 2.49 26.74
N LYS A 228 21.52 2.90 27.32
CA LYS A 228 21.52 3.80 28.48
C LYS A 228 20.87 5.14 28.19
N LEU A 229 21.14 5.72 27.02
CA LEU A 229 20.54 7.00 26.62
C LEU A 229 19.02 6.90 26.55
N VAL A 230 18.50 5.82 25.93
CA VAL A 230 17.06 5.60 25.85
C VAL A 230 16.46 5.41 27.25
N GLU A 231 17.03 4.57 28.09
CA GLU A 231 16.55 4.31 29.45
C GLU A 231 16.55 5.54 30.36
N GLU A 232 17.51 6.44 30.19
CA GLU A 232 17.62 7.66 30.99
C GLU A 232 16.63 8.75 30.55
N VAL A 233 16.32 8.84 29.25
CA VAL A 233 15.52 9.94 28.70
C VAL A 233 14.07 9.55 28.52
N VAL A 234 13.78 8.40 27.90
CA VAL A 234 12.42 7.97 27.59
C VAL A 234 12.12 6.64 28.28
N PRO A 235 11.12 6.50 29.15
CA PRO A 235 10.11 7.51 29.52
C PRO A 235 10.46 8.35 30.77
N LYS A 236 11.66 8.24 31.36
CA LYS A 236 11.99 8.81 32.67
C LYS A 236 11.93 10.35 32.70
N LEU A 237 12.59 11.02 31.77
CA LEU A 237 12.59 12.47 31.66
C LEU A 237 11.46 12.98 30.76
N VAL A 238 11.24 12.29 29.63
CA VAL A 238 10.26 12.66 28.62
C VAL A 238 9.28 11.50 28.40
N PRO A 239 8.01 11.63 28.76
CA PRO A 239 7.00 10.61 28.48
C PRO A 239 6.86 10.32 26.99
N ILE A 240 6.58 9.06 26.61
CA ILE A 240 6.44 8.65 25.20
C ILE A 240 5.47 9.54 24.39
N PRO A 241 4.30 9.96 24.91
CA PRO A 241 3.40 10.85 24.16
C PRO A 241 4.01 12.22 23.88
N MET A 242 4.82 12.75 24.81
CA MET A 242 5.52 14.02 24.64
C MET A 242 6.64 13.89 23.62
N PHE A 243 7.42 12.81 23.71
CA PHE A 243 8.44 12.48 22.72
C PHE A 243 7.87 12.33 21.32
N GLN A 244 6.75 11.60 21.17
CA GLN A 244 6.02 11.51 19.91
C GLN A 244 5.64 12.90 19.38
N LYS A 245 5.12 13.78 20.22
CA LYS A 245 4.71 15.13 19.81
C LYS A 245 5.91 15.98 19.35
N VAL A 246 7.06 15.86 20.02
CA VAL A 246 8.29 16.52 19.58
C VAL A 246 8.71 16.07 18.20
N LEU A 247 8.74 14.74 17.96
CA LEU A 247 9.09 14.19 16.65
C LEU A 247 8.08 14.60 15.56
N GLN A 248 6.79 14.62 15.89
CA GLN A 248 5.74 15.09 14.98
C GLN A 248 5.91 16.56 14.62
N ASN A 249 6.21 17.43 15.58
CA ASN A 249 6.44 18.86 15.32
C ASN A 249 7.67 19.05 14.40
N LEU A 250 8.77 18.32 14.63
CA LEU A 250 9.93 18.38 13.75
C LEU A 250 9.56 18.00 12.32
N LEU A 251 8.82 16.92 12.15
CA LEU A 251 8.37 16.45 10.83
C LEU A 251 7.39 17.43 10.17
N GLU A 252 6.52 18.08 10.92
CA GLU A 252 5.58 19.10 10.43
C GLU A 252 6.33 20.32 9.88
N GLU A 253 7.45 20.68 10.52
CA GLU A 253 8.38 21.72 10.07
C GLU A 253 9.36 21.22 8.99
N SER A 254 9.15 20.02 8.43
CA SER A 254 10.02 19.39 7.42
C SER A 254 11.45 19.09 7.91
N VAL A 255 11.64 18.98 9.22
CA VAL A 255 12.90 18.52 9.82
C VAL A 255 12.89 17.00 9.92
N HIS A 256 13.86 16.36 9.28
CA HIS A 256 13.97 14.92 9.29
C HIS A 256 14.44 14.39 10.64
N ILE A 257 13.89 13.28 11.10
CA ILE A 257 14.22 12.67 12.41
C ILE A 257 15.24 11.54 12.30
N ARG A 258 16.01 11.52 11.23
CA ARG A 258 16.98 10.48 10.91
C ARG A 258 18.09 10.35 11.96
N ASP A 259 18.54 11.48 12.50
CA ASP A 259 19.49 11.52 13.64
C ASP A 259 18.72 11.56 14.97
N LEU A 260 18.06 10.42 15.26
CA LEU A 260 17.29 10.28 16.48
C LEU A 260 18.16 10.40 17.74
N LYS A 261 19.43 10.00 17.64
CA LYS A 261 20.38 10.07 18.78
C LYS A 261 20.55 11.52 19.23
N THR A 262 20.88 12.42 18.32
CA THR A 262 21.05 13.86 18.64
C THR A 262 19.78 14.48 19.20
N ILE A 263 18.60 14.08 18.67
CA ILE A 263 17.31 14.55 19.20
C ILE A 263 17.13 14.12 20.66
N VAL A 264 17.41 12.85 20.98
CA VAL A 264 17.29 12.32 22.36
C VAL A 264 18.33 12.95 23.29
N GLU A 265 19.56 13.17 22.85
CA GLU A 265 20.60 13.88 23.61
C GLU A 265 20.19 15.32 23.93
N SER A 266 19.65 16.04 22.96
CA SER A 266 19.12 17.39 23.17
C SER A 266 17.96 17.43 24.18
N LEU A 267 17.10 16.41 24.15
CA LEU A 267 16.02 16.27 25.14
C LEU A 267 16.55 15.91 26.53
N ALA A 268 17.66 15.18 26.63
CA ALA A 268 18.32 14.89 27.92
C ALA A 268 18.83 16.18 28.57
N GLU A 269 19.41 17.09 27.79
CA GLU A 269 19.96 18.36 28.30
C GLU A 269 18.88 19.38 28.68
N HIS A 270 17.76 19.41 27.95
CA HIS A 270 16.76 20.46 28.07
C HIS A 270 15.43 19.97 28.67
N GLY A 271 15.18 18.65 28.67
CA GLY A 271 13.90 18.06 29.09
C GLY A 271 13.52 18.31 30.57
N ALA A 272 14.49 18.59 31.42
CA ALA A 272 14.24 18.98 32.82
C ALA A 272 13.67 20.42 32.95
N LYS A 273 13.61 21.19 31.85
CA LYS A 273 13.12 22.58 31.81
C LYS A 273 11.76 22.72 31.13
N ILE A 274 11.25 21.61 30.60
CA ILE A 274 9.95 21.52 29.94
C ILE A 274 8.94 20.92 30.93
#